data_ad3035869373a61463acfb2aad03a095
#
_entry.id   ad3035869373a61463acfb2aad03a095
#
_cell.length_a   1.000
_cell.length_b   1.000
_cell.length_c   1.000
_cell.angle_alpha   90.00
_cell.angle_beta   90.00
_cell.angle_gamma   90.00
#
_symmetry.space_group_name_H-M   'P 1'
#
loop_
_entity.id
_entity.type
_entity.pdbx_description
1 polymer ?
#
loop_
_entity_poly.entity_id
_entity_poly.type
_entity_poly.pdbx_seq_one_letter_code
_entity_poly.pdbx_strand_id
1 'polypeptide(L)'
;VALHALLSDGIFLEFLDYLVSIGFIDELKNEYFKSNCILNSLSALDNLPNQPNFSSVVHRDLRFYSRNLPTMVNCLLMVDDFTIENGGTYLLPYSHLKEEKPTDEYFFNNAIQAVGKKGDLLVFDSNVWHSSAPNTTQTSRKAIPITISRSFMKQLLDYPRAMGYDKIETFNNSLQQFLGYHSRVPASLNEWYQPEEKRFYKKNQD
;
A
#
# COMPACT_ATOMS: atom_id res chain seq x y z
N VAL A 1 1.25 9.16 16.39
CA VAL A 1 2.17 10.32 16.43
C VAL A 1 3.14 10.27 15.27
N ALA A 2 3.79 9.13 14.99
CA ALA A 2 4.79 9.02 13.91
C ALA A 2 4.20 9.21 12.49
N LEU A 3 3.00 8.73 12.21
CA LEU A 3 2.40 8.83 10.88
C LEU A 3 1.96 10.26 10.53
N HIS A 4 1.45 11.00 11.51
CA HIS A 4 1.11 12.41 11.31
C HIS A 4 2.35 13.25 11.02
N ALA A 5 3.49 12.93 11.65
CA ALA A 5 4.77 13.56 11.36
C ALA A 5 5.24 13.25 9.94
N LEU A 6 5.16 12.00 9.47
CA LEU A 6 5.53 11.61 8.09
C LEU A 6 4.72 12.35 7.02
N LEU A 7 3.44 12.62 7.28
CA LEU A 7 2.58 13.37 6.35
C LEU A 7 2.80 14.89 6.46
N SER A 8 3.25 15.40 7.61
CA SER A 8 3.48 16.85 7.85
C SER A 8 4.86 17.33 7.44
N ASP A 9 5.86 16.46 7.41
CA ASP A 9 7.26 16.84 7.12
C ASP A 9 7.58 17.04 5.62
N GLY A 10 6.59 16.89 4.74
CA GLY A 10 6.78 17.10 3.29
C GLY A 10 7.55 15.98 2.56
N ILE A 11 8.56 15.37 3.18
CA ILE A 11 9.42 14.33 2.56
C ILE A 11 8.59 13.17 2.02
N PHE A 12 7.55 12.77 2.75
CA PHE A 12 6.71 11.67 2.32
C PHE A 12 5.78 12.06 1.17
N LEU A 13 5.28 13.27 1.15
CA LEU A 13 4.52 13.81 0.02
C LEU A 13 5.39 13.91 -1.23
N GLU A 14 6.63 14.33 -1.10
CA GLU A 14 7.61 14.34 -2.18
C GLU A 14 7.86 12.93 -2.73
N PHE A 15 7.93 11.92 -1.86
CA PHE A 15 8.05 10.53 -2.29
C PHE A 15 6.79 10.04 -3.03
N LEU A 16 5.59 10.36 -2.55
CA LEU A 16 4.35 10.00 -3.26
C LEU A 16 4.23 10.72 -4.60
N ASP A 17 4.60 12.01 -4.65
CA ASP A 17 4.63 12.78 -5.89
C ASP A 17 5.70 12.23 -6.86
N TYR A 18 6.83 11.76 -6.34
CA TYR A 18 7.83 11.06 -7.14
C TYR A 18 7.26 9.77 -7.77
N LEU A 19 6.56 8.92 -7.01
CA LEU A 19 5.91 7.72 -7.57
C LEU A 19 4.90 8.06 -8.68
N VAL A 20 4.19 9.17 -8.54
CA VAL A 20 3.30 9.71 -9.57
C VAL A 20 4.11 10.20 -10.77
N SER A 21 5.15 10.98 -10.55
CA SER A 21 5.93 11.65 -11.61
C SER A 21 6.71 10.67 -12.50
N ILE A 22 7.17 9.54 -11.95
CA ILE A 22 7.86 8.49 -12.71
C ILE A 22 6.89 7.55 -13.46
N GLY A 23 5.56 7.78 -13.36
CA GLY A 23 4.53 6.99 -14.03
C GLY A 23 4.17 5.66 -13.35
N PHE A 24 4.72 5.34 -12.17
CA PHE A 24 4.44 4.10 -11.45
C PHE A 24 2.94 3.94 -11.12
N ILE A 25 2.30 5.04 -10.67
CA ILE A 25 0.87 5.03 -10.35
C ILE A 25 0.02 4.86 -11.62
N ASP A 26 0.42 5.48 -12.73
CA ASP A 26 -0.26 5.33 -14.02
C ASP A 26 -0.11 3.91 -14.58
N GLU A 27 1.03 3.27 -14.39
CA GLU A 27 1.24 1.86 -14.76
C GLU A 27 0.30 0.95 -13.95
N LEU A 28 0.23 1.10 -12.63
CA LEU A 28 -0.71 0.35 -11.80
C LEU A 28 -2.16 0.57 -12.22
N LYS A 29 -2.54 1.82 -12.48
CA LYS A 29 -3.87 2.19 -12.94
C LYS A 29 -4.20 1.53 -14.28
N ASN A 30 -3.31 1.59 -15.26
CA ASN A 30 -3.61 1.21 -16.63
C ASN A 30 -3.38 -0.29 -16.88
N GLU A 31 -2.36 -0.89 -16.28
CA GLU A 31 -1.96 -2.26 -16.56
C GLU A 31 -2.46 -3.27 -15.53
N TYR A 32 -2.44 -2.91 -14.26
CA TYR A 32 -2.84 -3.83 -13.19
C TYR A 32 -4.32 -3.69 -12.82
N PHE A 33 -4.74 -2.51 -12.37
CA PHE A 33 -6.12 -2.31 -11.90
C PHE A 33 -7.14 -2.16 -13.04
N LYS A 34 -6.76 -1.61 -14.19
CA LYS A 34 -7.66 -1.14 -15.27
C LYS A 34 -8.72 -0.15 -14.75
N SER A 35 -8.37 0.64 -13.75
CA SER A 35 -9.23 1.55 -13.00
C SER A 35 -8.39 2.55 -12.23
N ASN A 36 -8.99 3.66 -11.78
CA ASN A 36 -8.32 4.57 -10.86
C ASN A 36 -7.95 3.87 -9.54
N CYS A 37 -6.83 4.29 -8.97
CA CYS A 37 -6.35 3.78 -7.70
C CYS A 37 -6.05 4.90 -6.72
N ILE A 38 -5.96 4.53 -5.45
CA ILE A 38 -5.70 5.43 -4.32
C ILE A 38 -4.71 4.81 -3.36
N LEU A 39 -4.00 5.65 -2.64
CA LEU A 39 -3.25 5.26 -1.45
C LEU A 39 -4.24 4.76 -0.39
N ASN A 40 -4.20 3.47 -0.08
CA ASN A 40 -5.10 2.87 0.91
C ASN A 40 -4.54 3.00 2.32
N SER A 41 -3.29 2.60 2.51
CA SER A 41 -2.60 2.74 3.79
C SER A 41 -1.11 2.99 3.63
N LEU A 42 -0.55 3.49 4.71
CA LEU A 42 0.86 3.75 4.88
C LEU A 42 1.22 3.52 6.34
N SER A 43 2.32 2.83 6.59
CA SER A 43 2.83 2.61 7.94
C SER A 43 4.34 2.53 7.98
N ALA A 44 4.90 2.42 9.17
CA ALA A 44 6.31 2.11 9.38
C ALA A 44 6.42 0.70 9.97
N LEU A 45 7.35 -0.08 9.48
CA LEU A 45 7.67 -1.41 9.96
C LEU A 45 9.11 -1.43 10.47
N ASP A 46 9.29 -1.96 11.67
CA ASP A 46 10.59 -2.22 12.27
C ASP A 46 10.68 -3.70 12.64
N ASN A 47 11.52 -4.46 11.91
CA ASN A 47 11.78 -5.86 12.20
C ASN A 47 12.94 -5.97 13.22
N LEU A 48 12.56 -6.09 14.49
CA LEU A 48 13.50 -6.10 15.61
C LEU A 48 14.31 -7.39 15.67
N PRO A 49 15.58 -7.33 16.12
CA PRO A 49 16.43 -8.50 16.31
C PRO A 49 15.82 -9.53 17.25
N ASN A 50 15.81 -10.79 16.82
CA ASN A 50 15.43 -11.95 17.64
C ASN A 50 14.05 -11.82 18.33
N GLN A 51 13.13 -11.04 17.76
CA GLN A 51 11.78 -10.85 18.28
C GLN A 51 10.75 -11.17 17.18
N PRO A 52 9.69 -11.91 17.51
CA PRO A 52 8.56 -12.06 16.61
C PRO A 52 7.82 -10.73 16.50
N ASN A 53 7.36 -10.40 15.31
CA ASN A 53 6.46 -9.28 15.07
C ASN A 53 5.09 -9.79 14.61
N PHE A 54 4.08 -8.91 14.58
CA PHE A 54 2.71 -9.28 14.17
C PHE A 54 2.64 -9.81 12.74
N SER A 55 3.57 -9.42 11.86
CA SER A 55 3.65 -9.88 10.47
C SER A 55 4.44 -11.19 10.29
N SER A 56 4.92 -11.83 11.36
CA SER A 56 5.58 -13.13 11.31
C SER A 56 4.60 -14.30 11.07
N VAL A 57 3.29 -14.08 11.26
CA VAL A 57 2.26 -15.05 10.92
C VAL A 57 2.01 -15.04 9.43
N VAL A 58 1.87 -16.22 8.82
CA VAL A 58 1.51 -16.36 7.40
C VAL A 58 0.11 -15.77 7.17
N HIS A 59 0.03 -14.73 6.34
CA HIS A 59 -1.21 -13.99 6.07
C HIS A 59 -1.26 -13.44 4.64
N ARG A 60 -2.42 -12.92 4.26
CA ARG A 60 -2.61 -12.01 3.15
C ARG A 60 -3.24 -10.73 3.70
N ASP A 61 -3.02 -9.60 3.05
CA ASP A 61 -3.54 -8.32 3.53
C ASP A 61 -5.00 -8.11 3.17
N LEU A 62 -5.45 -8.67 2.06
CA LEU A 62 -6.87 -8.72 1.74
C LEU A 62 -7.59 -9.77 2.59
N ARG A 63 -8.68 -9.37 3.27
CA ARG A 63 -9.51 -10.26 4.10
C ARG A 63 -10.51 -11.08 3.30
N PHE A 64 -10.58 -10.86 1.98
CA PHE A 64 -11.41 -11.61 1.05
C PHE A 64 -10.57 -12.00 -0.16
N TYR A 65 -11.00 -13.02 -0.85
CA TYR A 65 -10.33 -13.48 -2.07
C TYR A 65 -10.96 -12.84 -3.30
N SER A 66 -10.16 -12.19 -4.12
CA SER A 66 -10.62 -11.46 -5.31
C SER A 66 -9.93 -11.97 -6.58
N ARG A 67 -10.11 -13.27 -6.87
CA ARG A 67 -9.41 -14.00 -7.94
C ARG A 67 -9.32 -13.25 -9.28
N ASN A 68 -10.44 -12.68 -9.73
CA ASN A 68 -10.56 -12.11 -11.08
C ASN A 68 -10.58 -10.58 -11.08
N LEU A 69 -10.46 -9.96 -9.92
CA LEU A 69 -10.47 -8.51 -9.77
C LEU A 69 -9.27 -8.07 -8.94
N PRO A 70 -8.21 -7.56 -9.59
CA PRO A 70 -7.11 -6.93 -8.85
C PRO A 70 -7.66 -5.75 -8.03
N THR A 71 -7.59 -5.84 -6.71
CA THR A 71 -8.19 -4.85 -5.81
C THR A 71 -7.18 -4.05 -5.04
N MET A 72 -6.05 -4.65 -4.70
CA MET A 72 -5.02 -4.02 -3.88
C MET A 72 -3.63 -4.59 -4.17
N VAL A 73 -2.64 -3.72 -4.15
CA VAL A 73 -1.21 -4.02 -4.30
C VAL A 73 -0.49 -3.56 -3.04
N ASN A 74 0.45 -4.39 -2.58
CA ASN A 74 1.41 -4.03 -1.55
C ASN A 74 2.70 -3.54 -2.18
N CYS A 75 3.19 -2.43 -1.68
CA CYS A 75 4.51 -1.89 -1.97
C CYS A 75 5.27 -1.79 -0.64
N LEU A 76 6.46 -2.38 -0.58
CA LEU A 76 7.30 -2.31 0.61
C LEU A 76 8.60 -1.59 0.25
N LEU A 77 8.69 -0.31 0.64
CA LEU A 77 9.90 0.48 0.45
C LEU A 77 10.96 0.05 1.47
N MET A 78 12.11 -0.37 0.97
CA MET A 78 13.23 -0.81 1.79
C MET A 78 13.99 0.41 2.32
N VAL A 79 13.83 0.74 3.61
CA VAL A 79 14.58 1.81 4.28
C VAL A 79 16.00 1.35 4.62
N ASP A 80 16.16 0.07 4.88
CA ASP A 80 17.44 -0.63 5.04
C ASP A 80 17.54 -1.72 3.98
N ASP A 81 18.75 -2.23 3.72
CA ASP A 81 18.95 -3.42 2.88
C ASP A 81 18.14 -4.60 3.44
N PHE A 82 17.49 -5.36 2.58
CA PHE A 82 16.85 -6.62 2.95
C PHE A 82 17.78 -7.77 2.62
N THR A 83 18.13 -8.55 3.63
CA THR A 83 18.94 -9.76 3.50
C THR A 83 18.18 -10.97 4.08
N ILE A 84 18.74 -12.16 3.86
CA ILE A 84 18.21 -13.38 4.46
C ILE A 84 18.27 -13.27 5.99
N GLU A 85 19.39 -12.81 6.53
CA GLU A 85 19.68 -12.78 7.96
C GLU A 85 18.86 -11.71 8.71
N ASN A 86 18.59 -10.55 8.08
CA ASN A 86 17.81 -9.47 8.74
C ASN A 86 16.30 -9.58 8.52
N GLY A 87 15.85 -10.69 7.95
CA GLY A 87 14.44 -11.01 7.87
C GLY A 87 13.71 -10.36 6.69
N GLY A 88 14.27 -10.46 5.49
CA GLY A 88 13.57 -10.12 4.26
C GLY A 88 12.23 -10.89 4.16
N THR A 89 11.21 -10.28 3.57
CA THR A 89 9.84 -10.80 3.54
C THR A 89 9.75 -12.12 2.77
N TYR A 90 9.12 -13.13 3.37
CA TYR A 90 8.73 -14.36 2.67
C TYR A 90 7.48 -14.13 1.81
N LEU A 91 7.51 -14.59 0.57
CA LEU A 91 6.39 -14.55 -0.37
C LEU A 91 6.20 -15.95 -0.97
N LEU A 92 4.96 -16.45 -0.95
CA LEU A 92 4.64 -17.72 -1.61
C LEU A 92 4.25 -17.46 -3.07
N PRO A 93 5.07 -17.85 -4.06
CA PRO A 93 4.77 -17.61 -5.47
C PRO A 93 3.43 -18.22 -5.88
N TYR A 94 2.70 -17.52 -6.76
CA TYR A 94 1.40 -17.92 -7.31
C TYR A 94 0.27 -18.14 -6.29
N SER A 95 0.48 -17.84 -5.01
CA SER A 95 -0.52 -18.04 -3.97
C SER A 95 -1.71 -17.06 -4.06
N HIS A 96 -1.56 -15.94 -4.77
CA HIS A 96 -2.68 -15.05 -5.11
C HIS A 96 -3.73 -15.71 -6.01
N LEU A 97 -3.45 -16.85 -6.63
CA LEU A 97 -4.38 -17.62 -7.46
C LEU A 97 -5.21 -18.63 -6.66
N LYS A 98 -4.98 -18.75 -5.35
CA LYS A 98 -5.63 -19.73 -4.47
C LYS A 98 -6.31 -19.02 -3.30
N GLU A 99 -7.55 -19.42 -3.00
CA GLU A 99 -8.31 -18.87 -1.89
C GLU A 99 -7.82 -19.40 -0.54
N GLU A 100 -7.55 -20.69 -0.48
CA GLU A 100 -7.22 -21.40 0.74
C GLU A 100 -5.87 -20.96 1.31
N LYS A 101 -5.83 -20.83 2.64
CA LYS A 101 -4.58 -20.61 3.36
C LYS A 101 -3.69 -21.85 3.24
N PRO A 102 -2.42 -21.72 2.82
CA PRO A 102 -1.48 -22.84 2.87
C PRO A 102 -1.23 -23.29 4.31
N THR A 103 -0.86 -24.55 4.51
CA THR A 103 -0.26 -24.96 5.79
C THR A 103 1.07 -24.24 5.99
N ASP A 104 1.46 -24.00 7.23
CA ASP A 104 2.74 -23.33 7.52
C ASP A 104 3.91 -24.15 6.95
N GLU A 105 3.86 -25.49 7.03
CA GLU A 105 4.87 -26.37 6.44
C GLU A 105 4.99 -26.17 4.93
N TYR A 106 3.87 -26.15 4.20
CA TYR A 106 3.89 -25.90 2.75
C TYR A 106 4.41 -24.50 2.44
N PHE A 107 3.98 -23.50 3.20
CA PHE A 107 4.41 -22.13 3.00
C PHE A 107 5.94 -22.00 3.14
N PHE A 108 6.50 -22.42 4.27
CA PHE A 108 7.95 -22.24 4.51
C PHE A 108 8.84 -23.11 3.61
N ASN A 109 8.34 -24.24 3.11
CA ASN A 109 9.08 -25.07 2.16
C ASN A 109 9.07 -24.51 0.73
N ASN A 110 8.12 -23.62 0.37
CA ASN A 110 7.95 -23.14 -1.01
C ASN A 110 8.00 -21.61 -1.13
N ALA A 111 8.04 -20.86 -0.04
CA ALA A 111 8.18 -19.42 -0.08
C ALA A 111 9.59 -19.01 -0.52
N ILE A 112 9.66 -17.90 -1.25
CA ILE A 112 10.92 -17.22 -1.55
C ILE A 112 11.08 -16.04 -0.58
N GLN A 113 12.30 -15.76 -0.19
CA GLN A 113 12.61 -14.61 0.64
C GLN A 113 13.06 -13.43 -0.25
N ALA A 114 12.34 -12.32 -0.16
CA ALA A 114 12.70 -11.11 -0.87
C ALA A 114 13.94 -10.47 -0.26
N VAL A 115 14.95 -10.24 -1.09
CA VAL A 115 16.18 -9.51 -0.76
C VAL A 115 16.33 -8.31 -1.68
N GLY A 116 16.96 -7.25 -1.20
CA GLY A 116 17.13 -6.03 -2.00
C GLY A 116 17.94 -4.98 -1.25
N LYS A 117 18.11 -3.85 -1.88
CA LYS A 117 18.89 -2.73 -1.36
C LYS A 117 18.00 -1.64 -0.80
N LYS A 118 18.55 -0.86 0.11
CA LYS A 118 17.95 0.40 0.54
C LYS A 118 17.53 1.24 -0.67
N GLY A 119 16.26 1.66 -0.69
CA GLY A 119 15.64 2.39 -1.78
C GLY A 119 14.87 1.50 -2.78
N ASP A 120 15.05 0.17 -2.76
CA ASP A 120 14.25 -0.72 -3.60
C ASP A 120 12.79 -0.76 -3.12
N LEU A 121 11.89 -1.01 -4.06
CA LEU A 121 10.45 -1.16 -3.82
C LEU A 121 10.03 -2.58 -4.20
N LEU A 122 9.71 -3.40 -3.19
CA LEU A 122 9.10 -4.70 -3.41
C LEU A 122 7.60 -4.52 -3.65
N VAL A 123 7.12 -4.99 -4.80
CA VAL A 123 5.70 -4.87 -5.21
C VAL A 123 5.09 -6.25 -5.38
N PHE A 124 3.92 -6.49 -4.77
CA PHE A 124 3.21 -7.76 -4.88
C PHE A 124 1.69 -7.60 -4.69
N ASP A 125 0.91 -8.50 -5.31
CA ASP A 125 -0.54 -8.56 -5.13
C ASP A 125 -0.90 -8.85 -3.66
N SER A 126 -1.85 -8.11 -3.09
CA SER A 126 -2.24 -8.25 -1.68
C SER A 126 -2.95 -9.57 -1.35
N ASN A 127 -3.28 -10.41 -2.34
CA ASN A 127 -3.70 -11.80 -2.15
C ASN A 127 -2.53 -12.79 -1.98
N VAL A 128 -1.28 -12.38 -2.22
CA VAL A 128 -0.11 -13.25 -2.00
C VAL A 128 0.01 -13.57 -0.51
N TRP A 129 0.10 -14.87 -0.19
CA TRP A 129 0.43 -15.32 1.16
C TRP A 129 1.88 -14.98 1.45
N HIS A 130 2.11 -14.27 2.55
CA HIS A 130 3.43 -13.77 2.93
C HIS A 130 3.60 -13.70 4.44
N SER A 131 4.83 -13.49 4.88
CA SER A 131 5.17 -13.23 6.28
C SER A 131 6.52 -12.52 6.40
N SER A 132 6.77 -11.88 7.52
CA SER A 132 8.13 -11.41 7.85
C SER A 132 9.00 -12.61 8.24
N ALA A 133 10.21 -12.69 7.69
CA ALA A 133 11.20 -13.63 8.18
C ALA A 133 11.82 -13.14 9.51
N PRO A 134 12.34 -14.06 10.34
CA PRO A 134 13.05 -13.69 11.56
C PRO A 134 14.29 -12.83 11.26
N ASN A 135 14.50 -11.79 12.06
CA ASN A 135 15.75 -11.03 12.03
C ASN A 135 16.72 -11.63 13.03
N THR A 136 17.74 -12.31 12.53
CA THR A 136 18.79 -12.96 13.35
C THR A 136 20.04 -12.08 13.55
N THR A 137 20.02 -10.86 13.03
CA THR A 137 21.12 -9.90 13.19
C THR A 137 21.05 -9.16 14.53
N GLN A 138 21.94 -8.20 14.76
CA GLN A 138 21.95 -7.37 15.97
C GLN A 138 21.27 -6.01 15.79
N THR A 139 20.84 -5.68 14.56
CA THR A 139 20.22 -4.38 14.23
C THR A 139 18.83 -4.57 13.68
N SER A 140 17.93 -3.62 13.93
CA SER A 140 16.60 -3.64 13.34
C SER A 140 16.66 -3.38 11.83
N ARG A 141 15.67 -3.93 11.09
CA ARG A 141 15.48 -3.69 9.67
C ARG A 141 14.18 -2.93 9.46
N LYS A 142 14.27 -1.75 8.86
CA LYS A 142 13.15 -0.83 8.66
C LYS A 142 12.61 -0.87 7.25
N ALA A 143 11.31 -0.70 7.14
CA ALA A 143 10.58 -0.59 5.89
C ALA A 143 9.38 0.34 6.03
N ILE A 144 8.86 0.80 4.89
CA ILE A 144 7.60 1.54 4.81
C ILE A 144 6.63 0.72 3.96
N PRO A 145 5.69 -0.02 4.59
CA PRO A 145 4.58 -0.64 3.88
C PRO A 145 3.62 0.41 3.35
N ILE A 146 3.28 0.29 2.07
CA ILE A 146 2.34 1.14 1.35
C ILE A 146 1.36 0.21 0.67
N THR A 147 0.06 0.40 0.88
CA THR A 147 -0.95 -0.31 0.11
C THR A 147 -1.66 0.63 -0.84
N ILE A 148 -1.81 0.21 -2.08
CA ILE A 148 -2.50 0.93 -3.14
C ILE A 148 -3.70 0.10 -3.55
N SER A 149 -4.88 0.69 -3.58
CA SER A 149 -6.11 -0.03 -3.90
C SER A 149 -6.93 0.67 -4.96
N ARG A 150 -7.90 -0.04 -5.54
CA ARG A 150 -8.97 0.60 -6.31
C ARG A 150 -9.66 1.67 -5.49
N SER A 151 -10.11 2.73 -6.15
CA SER A 151 -10.67 3.92 -5.50
C SER A 151 -11.98 3.66 -4.73
N PHE A 152 -12.74 2.62 -5.08
CA PHE A 152 -13.96 2.26 -4.35
C PHE A 152 -13.69 1.57 -3.01
N MET A 153 -12.47 1.10 -2.78
CA MET A 153 -12.10 0.53 -1.49
C MET A 153 -11.90 1.62 -0.45
N LYS A 154 -12.46 1.39 0.74
CA LYS A 154 -12.29 2.34 1.84
C LYS A 154 -10.82 2.40 2.25
N GLN A 155 -10.27 3.61 2.24
CA GLN A 155 -8.93 3.87 2.80
C GLN A 155 -8.89 3.51 4.29
N LEU A 156 -7.78 2.94 4.75
CA LEU A 156 -7.55 2.71 6.19
C LEU A 156 -7.34 4.03 6.94
N LEU A 157 -6.81 5.04 6.25
CA LEU A 157 -6.68 6.40 6.74
C LEU A 157 -7.34 7.36 5.76
N ASP A 158 -8.15 8.28 6.25
CA ASP A 158 -8.74 9.35 5.46
C ASP A 158 -7.68 10.46 5.25
N TYR A 159 -6.84 10.28 4.23
CA TYR A 159 -5.76 11.24 3.92
C TYR A 159 -6.29 12.63 3.59
N PRO A 160 -7.34 12.81 2.78
CA PRO A 160 -7.91 14.13 2.52
C PRO A 160 -8.33 14.86 3.79
N ARG A 161 -8.93 14.15 4.74
CA ARG A 161 -9.32 14.72 6.03
C ARG A 161 -8.12 15.02 6.92
N ALA A 162 -7.14 14.11 6.96
CA ALA A 162 -5.94 14.26 7.78
C ALA A 162 -5.06 15.42 7.33
N MET A 163 -5.01 15.67 6.02
CA MET A 163 -4.20 16.73 5.42
C MET A 163 -4.94 18.08 5.32
N GLY A 164 -6.28 18.04 5.29
CA GLY A 164 -7.16 19.18 5.07
C GLY A 164 -7.74 19.18 3.65
N TYR A 165 -9.05 19.39 3.56
CA TYR A 165 -9.75 19.43 2.27
C TYR A 165 -9.39 20.64 1.42
N ASP A 166 -8.96 21.72 2.06
CA ASP A 166 -8.48 22.96 1.44
C ASP A 166 -7.12 22.80 0.75
N LYS A 167 -6.37 21.75 1.10
CA LYS A 167 -5.06 21.47 0.49
C LYS A 167 -5.13 20.89 -0.91
N ILE A 168 -6.32 20.51 -1.39
CA ILE A 168 -6.48 19.90 -2.70
C ILE A 168 -5.80 20.69 -3.83
N GLU A 169 -5.91 22.02 -3.80
CA GLU A 169 -5.37 22.91 -4.83
C GLU A 169 -3.83 22.99 -4.82
N THR A 170 -3.18 22.51 -3.76
CA THR A 170 -1.71 22.48 -3.66
C THR A 170 -1.09 21.29 -4.38
N PHE A 171 -1.90 20.31 -4.80
CA PHE A 171 -1.46 19.08 -5.45
C PHE A 171 -1.86 19.05 -6.93
N ASN A 172 -1.05 18.41 -7.76
CA ASN A 172 -1.45 18.10 -9.13
C ASN A 172 -2.59 17.06 -9.16
N ASN A 173 -3.32 16.95 -10.27
CA ASN A 173 -4.51 16.09 -10.39
C ASN A 173 -4.22 14.60 -10.09
N SER A 174 -3.07 14.09 -10.49
CA SER A 174 -2.70 12.71 -10.28
C SER A 174 -2.46 12.42 -8.79
N LEU A 175 -1.78 13.33 -8.09
CA LEU A 175 -1.58 13.22 -6.65
C LEU A 175 -2.87 13.42 -5.87
N GLN A 176 -3.77 14.33 -6.31
CA GLN A 176 -5.12 14.47 -5.75
C GLN A 176 -5.90 13.15 -5.83
N GLN A 177 -5.87 12.49 -7.00
CA GLN A 177 -6.49 11.19 -7.19
C GLN A 177 -5.84 10.15 -6.29
N PHE A 178 -4.53 10.07 -6.29
CA PHE A 178 -3.79 9.07 -5.53
C PHE A 178 -4.00 9.21 -4.02
N LEU A 179 -4.06 10.43 -3.49
CA LEU A 179 -4.38 10.69 -2.08
C LEU A 179 -5.85 10.47 -1.72
N GLY A 180 -6.74 10.28 -2.71
CA GLY A 180 -8.16 9.98 -2.50
C GLY A 180 -9.07 11.20 -2.44
N TYR A 181 -8.59 12.41 -2.79
CA TYR A 181 -9.45 13.59 -2.81
C TYR A 181 -10.63 13.45 -3.78
N HIS A 182 -10.43 12.76 -4.91
CA HIS A 182 -11.46 12.55 -5.93
C HIS A 182 -12.41 11.38 -5.63
N SER A 183 -12.09 10.53 -4.66
CA SER A 183 -12.91 9.38 -4.23
C SER A 183 -13.62 9.59 -2.88
N ARG A 184 -13.65 10.84 -2.40
CA ARG A 184 -14.37 11.20 -1.17
C ARG A 184 -15.86 10.93 -1.30
N VAL A 185 -16.46 10.45 -0.20
CA VAL A 185 -17.90 10.21 -0.12
C VAL A 185 -18.62 11.49 0.29
N PRO A 186 -19.63 11.96 -0.47
CA PRO A 186 -20.47 13.08 -0.07
C PRO A 186 -21.19 12.80 1.26
N ALA A 187 -21.20 13.78 2.15
CA ALA A 187 -21.82 13.66 3.47
C ALA A 187 -23.35 13.97 3.44
N SER A 188 -23.85 14.51 2.33
CA SER A 188 -25.24 14.91 2.18
C SER A 188 -25.72 14.84 0.73
N LEU A 189 -27.03 14.82 0.52
CA LEU A 189 -27.62 14.92 -0.81
C LEU A 189 -27.29 16.26 -1.49
N ASN A 190 -27.11 17.33 -0.73
CA ASN A 190 -26.71 18.61 -1.28
C ASN A 190 -25.28 18.59 -1.85
N GLU A 191 -24.37 17.83 -1.25
CA GLU A 191 -23.03 17.58 -1.80
C GLU A 191 -23.10 16.64 -3.02
N TRP A 192 -23.97 15.62 -2.97
CA TRP A 192 -24.14 14.65 -4.05
C TRP A 192 -24.72 15.29 -5.32
N TYR A 193 -25.74 16.12 -5.21
CA TYR A 193 -26.43 16.74 -6.35
C TYR A 193 -25.81 18.06 -6.81
N GLN A 194 -24.52 18.29 -6.54
CA GLN A 194 -23.83 19.45 -7.09
C GLN A 194 -23.64 19.35 -8.60
N PRO A 195 -23.64 20.48 -9.34
CA PRO A 195 -23.14 20.54 -10.71
C PRO A 195 -21.74 19.92 -10.83
N GLU A 196 -21.42 19.32 -11.97
CA GLU A 196 -20.20 18.54 -12.15
C GLU A 196 -18.93 19.32 -11.81
N GLU A 197 -18.87 20.59 -12.17
CA GLU A 197 -17.75 21.52 -11.92
C GLU A 197 -17.54 21.83 -10.42
N LYS A 198 -18.58 21.64 -9.59
CA LYS A 198 -18.52 21.85 -8.13
C LYS A 198 -18.33 20.57 -7.32
N ARG A 199 -18.33 19.40 -7.99
CA ARG A 199 -18.17 18.12 -7.30
C ARG A 199 -16.71 17.91 -6.93
N PHE A 200 -16.46 17.62 -5.66
CA PHE A 200 -15.13 17.19 -5.19
C PHE A 200 -14.85 15.72 -5.53
N TYR A 201 -15.87 14.86 -5.62
CA TYR A 201 -15.73 13.49 -6.11
C TYR A 201 -15.79 13.48 -7.65
N LYS A 202 -15.04 12.56 -8.27
CA LYS A 202 -14.98 12.44 -9.73
C LYS A 202 -15.59 11.12 -10.20
N LYS A 203 -15.95 11.05 -11.48
CA LYS A 203 -16.40 9.82 -12.13
C LYS A 203 -15.24 8.81 -12.26
N ASN A 204 -15.58 7.55 -12.57
CA ASN A 204 -14.62 6.46 -12.83
C ASN A 204 -13.73 6.13 -11.61
N GLN A 205 -14.37 5.99 -10.45
CA GLN A 205 -13.70 5.58 -9.20
C GLN A 205 -13.92 4.09 -8.88
N ASP A 206 -14.41 3.32 -9.83
CA ASP A 206 -14.69 1.88 -9.77
C ASP A 206 -13.56 1.01 -10.31
#